data_0c416ab746cb00ee14a67eec980d52a6
#
_entry.id   0c416ab746cb00ee14a67eec980d52a6
#
_cell.length_a   1.000
_cell.length_b   1.000
_cell.length_c   1.000
_cell.angle_alpha   90.00
_cell.angle_beta   90.00
_cell.angle_gamma   90.00
#
_symmetry.space_group_name_H-M   'P 1'
#
loop_
_entity.id
_entity.type
_entity.pdbx_description
1 polymer ?
#
loop_
_entity_poly.entity_id
_entity_poly.type
_entity_poly.pdbx_seq_one_letter_code
_entity_poly.pdbx_strand_id
1 'polypeptide(L)'
;TIIENHPQIITKAQEWANGKSNVTIVSGSWYDVKDSLSTYDGVFYDTYGDDNLEQFSSSLSTLVKSGGKATWWNMNSNESNFFNISNVTYTAINIDPPTNSYFNSSTYYLPKKEF
;
A
#
# COMPACT_ATOMS: atom_id res chain seq x y z
N THR A 1 10.63 4.32 -2.79
CA THR A 1 10.93 3.76 -1.45
C THR A 1 10.04 2.54 -1.21
N ILE A 2 10.62 1.45 -0.76
CA ILE A 2 9.92 0.22 -0.36
C ILE A 2 10.22 0.00 1.11
N ILE A 3 9.19 -0.22 1.91
CA ILE A 3 9.30 -0.52 3.34
C ILE A 3 8.92 -1.98 3.52
N GLU A 4 9.77 -2.74 4.18
CA GLU A 4 9.61 -4.17 4.36
C GLU A 4 10.17 -4.60 5.73
N ASN A 5 9.46 -5.47 6.43
CA ASN A 5 9.88 -5.95 7.75
C ASN A 5 10.33 -7.42 7.77
N HIS A 6 10.04 -8.20 6.73
CA HIS A 6 10.43 -9.60 6.68
C HIS A 6 11.90 -9.76 6.25
N PRO A 7 12.78 -10.34 7.06
CA PRO A 7 14.22 -10.35 6.80
C PRO A 7 14.63 -10.94 5.44
N GLN A 8 13.99 -12.04 5.04
CA GLN A 8 14.30 -12.69 3.75
C GLN A 8 13.83 -11.83 2.56
N ILE A 9 12.70 -11.14 2.68
CA ILE A 9 12.20 -10.24 1.63
C ILE A 9 13.09 -9.01 1.55
N ILE A 10 13.52 -8.45 2.70
CA ILE A 10 14.48 -7.33 2.74
C ILE A 10 15.75 -7.68 1.97
N THR A 11 16.32 -8.87 2.22
CA THR A 11 17.53 -9.32 1.51
C THR A 11 17.31 -9.35 -0.01
N LYS A 12 16.20 -9.93 -0.46
CA LYS A 12 15.86 -10.01 -1.89
C LYS A 12 15.60 -8.63 -2.49
N ALA A 13 14.91 -7.76 -1.77
CA ALA A 13 14.65 -6.40 -2.21
C ALA A 13 15.96 -5.59 -2.36
N GLN A 14 16.89 -5.75 -1.43
CA GLN A 14 18.21 -5.11 -1.49
C GLN A 14 19.05 -5.63 -2.65
N GLU A 15 19.07 -6.95 -2.89
CA GLU A 15 19.72 -7.55 -4.06
C GLU A 15 19.14 -6.97 -5.36
N TRP A 16 17.82 -6.91 -5.47
CA TRP A 16 17.15 -6.34 -6.64
C TRP A 16 17.41 -4.85 -6.82
N ALA A 17 17.47 -4.08 -5.72
CA ALA A 17 17.71 -2.65 -5.74
C ALA A 17 19.16 -2.28 -6.07
N ASN A 18 20.09 -3.24 -5.98
CA ASN A 18 21.51 -3.01 -6.23
C ASN A 18 21.74 -2.38 -7.63
N GLY A 19 22.46 -1.27 -7.66
CA GLY A 19 22.72 -0.50 -8.89
C GLY A 19 21.54 0.39 -9.36
N LYS A 20 20.41 0.43 -8.65
CA LYS A 20 19.27 1.29 -8.96
C LYS A 20 19.26 2.52 -8.05
N SER A 21 19.75 3.65 -8.55
CA SER A 21 19.83 4.90 -7.78
C SER A 21 18.47 5.52 -7.38
N ASN A 22 17.41 5.08 -8.05
CA ASN A 22 16.03 5.54 -7.80
C ASN A 22 15.23 4.61 -6.87
N VAL A 23 15.87 3.61 -6.26
CA VAL A 23 15.23 2.65 -5.35
C VAL A 23 15.87 2.73 -3.97
N THR A 24 15.04 2.88 -2.95
CA THR A 24 15.45 2.84 -1.54
C THR A 24 14.68 1.76 -0.82
N ILE A 25 15.37 0.88 -0.11
CA ILE A 25 14.77 -0.14 0.76
C ILE A 25 14.93 0.32 2.20
N VAL A 26 13.81 0.43 2.92
CA VAL A 26 13.74 0.74 4.35
C VAL A 26 13.34 -0.54 5.09
N SER A 27 14.23 -1.00 5.96
CA SER A 27 14.03 -2.22 6.76
C SER A 27 13.27 -1.87 8.05
N GLY A 28 12.12 -2.48 8.26
CA GLY A 28 11.30 -2.31 9.45
C GLY A 28 9.81 -2.30 9.15
N SER A 29 9.00 -2.33 10.20
CA SER A 29 7.57 -2.08 10.08
C SER A 29 7.34 -0.65 9.61
N TRP A 30 6.41 -0.45 8.68
CA TRP A 30 6.07 0.89 8.19
C TRP A 30 5.69 1.84 9.33
N TYR A 31 4.99 1.34 10.33
CA TYR A 31 4.54 2.13 11.48
C TYR A 31 5.71 2.63 12.34
N ASP A 32 6.71 1.79 12.55
CA ASP A 32 7.90 2.14 13.35
C ASP A 32 8.80 3.15 12.63
N VAL A 33 8.86 3.08 11.30
CA VAL A 33 9.72 3.95 10.50
C VAL A 33 9.02 5.20 9.95
N LYS A 34 7.69 5.27 10.04
CA LYS A 34 6.87 6.32 9.39
C LYS A 34 7.32 7.74 9.67
N ASP A 35 7.78 8.03 10.89
CA ASP A 35 8.21 9.37 11.30
C ASP A 35 9.58 9.77 10.71
N SER A 36 10.33 8.81 10.17
CA SER A 36 11.58 9.03 9.44
C SER A 36 11.40 9.12 7.92
N LEU A 37 10.18 8.86 7.43
CA LEU A 37 9.88 8.89 6.00
C LEU A 37 9.69 10.32 5.49
N SER A 38 9.98 10.49 4.20
CA SER A 38 9.62 11.71 3.47
C SER A 38 8.14 11.70 3.09
N THR A 39 7.66 12.79 2.50
CA THR A 39 6.38 12.81 1.80
C THR A 39 6.55 12.35 0.36
N TYR A 40 5.54 11.65 -0.18
CA TYR A 40 5.56 11.01 -1.49
C TYR A 40 4.46 11.54 -2.41
N ASP A 41 4.69 11.48 -3.71
CA ASP A 41 3.67 11.81 -4.73
C ASP A 41 2.65 10.67 -4.86
N GLY A 42 3.05 9.45 -4.50
CA GLY A 42 2.19 8.27 -4.48
C GLY A 42 2.54 7.32 -3.35
N VAL A 43 1.52 6.76 -2.72
CA VAL A 43 1.65 5.71 -1.69
C VAL A 43 0.76 4.53 -2.08
N PHE A 44 1.34 3.33 -2.08
CA PHE A 44 0.61 2.07 -2.16
C PHE A 44 0.81 1.28 -0.86
N TYR A 45 -0.29 0.90 -0.23
CA TYR A 45 -0.28 0.15 1.01
C TYR A 45 -0.81 -1.26 0.79
N ASP A 46 0.04 -2.23 1.00
CA ASP A 46 -0.28 -3.65 0.87
C ASP A 46 0.53 -4.43 1.92
N THR A 47 -0.02 -4.54 3.12
CA THR A 47 0.59 -5.29 4.22
C THR A 47 -0.29 -6.46 4.60
N TYR A 48 0.33 -7.58 4.96
CA TYR A 48 -0.35 -8.77 5.45
C TYR A 48 -0.07 -8.95 6.94
N GLY A 49 -1.14 -9.15 7.74
CA GLY A 49 -1.01 -9.38 9.18
C GLY A 49 -0.43 -8.20 9.96
N ASP A 50 -0.68 -6.97 9.49
CA ASP A 50 -0.20 -5.76 10.14
C ASP A 50 -1.12 -5.37 11.31
N ASP A 51 -0.57 -5.29 12.51
CA ASP A 51 -1.28 -4.84 13.72
C ASP A 51 -1.60 -3.35 13.72
N ASN A 52 -1.04 -2.59 12.77
CA ASN A 52 -1.16 -1.13 12.69
C ASN A 52 -2.05 -0.65 11.53
N LEU A 53 -2.90 -1.51 11.00
CA LEU A 53 -3.82 -1.18 9.89
C LEU A 53 -4.67 0.07 10.16
N GLU A 54 -5.15 0.22 11.39
CA GLU A 54 -6.00 1.35 11.78
C GLU A 54 -5.29 2.71 11.70
N GLN A 55 -3.96 2.71 11.87
CA GLN A 55 -3.15 3.92 11.83
C GLN A 55 -2.84 4.39 10.40
N PHE A 56 -3.09 3.55 9.40
CA PHE A 56 -2.79 3.92 8.00
C PHE A 56 -3.56 5.16 7.57
N SER A 57 -4.86 5.24 7.83
CA SER A 57 -5.68 6.37 7.41
C SER A 57 -5.23 7.69 8.05
N SER A 58 -4.87 7.68 9.32
CA SER A 58 -4.40 8.87 10.03
C SER A 58 -2.99 9.33 9.60
N SER A 59 -2.17 8.40 9.11
CA SER A 59 -0.81 8.70 8.64
C SER A 59 -0.74 9.22 7.20
N LEU A 60 -1.81 9.09 6.42
CA LEU A 60 -1.80 9.47 4.99
C LEU A 60 -1.45 10.93 4.75
N SER A 61 -1.97 11.85 5.57
CA SER A 61 -1.71 13.29 5.42
C SER A 61 -0.25 13.68 5.68
N THR A 62 0.50 12.84 6.38
CA THR A 62 1.94 13.04 6.64
C THR A 62 2.82 12.33 5.62
N LEU A 63 2.29 11.34 4.91
CA LEU A 63 3.03 10.54 3.93
C LEU A 63 2.81 10.99 2.49
N VAL A 64 1.67 11.61 2.18
CA VAL A 64 1.31 12.00 0.82
C VAL A 64 1.35 13.52 0.68
N LYS A 65 2.04 13.99 -0.35
CA LYS A 65 2.10 15.43 -0.69
C LYS A 65 0.74 15.95 -1.14
N SER A 66 0.55 17.26 -1.02
CA SER A 66 -0.59 17.93 -1.68
C SER A 66 -0.54 17.67 -3.21
N GLY A 67 -1.65 17.24 -3.78
CA GLY A 67 -1.76 16.79 -5.17
C GLY A 67 -1.31 15.33 -5.38
N GLY A 68 -0.81 14.67 -4.36
CA GLY A 68 -0.42 13.27 -4.40
C GLY A 68 -1.61 12.32 -4.30
N LYS A 69 -1.34 11.02 -4.37
CA LYS A 69 -2.35 9.96 -4.37
C LYS A 69 -1.97 8.83 -3.44
N ALA A 70 -2.96 8.24 -2.79
CA ALA A 70 -2.81 6.98 -2.08
C ALA A 70 -3.76 5.93 -2.64
N THR A 71 -3.29 4.70 -2.65
CA THR A 71 -4.06 3.51 -2.96
C THR A 71 -3.65 2.39 -2.02
N TRP A 72 -4.45 1.36 -1.91
CA TRP A 72 -4.19 0.21 -1.04
C TRP A 72 -4.83 -1.05 -1.60
N TRP A 73 -4.39 -2.20 -1.10
CA TRP A 73 -5.05 -3.45 -1.41
C TRP A 73 -6.47 -3.46 -0.85
N ASN A 74 -7.46 -3.54 -1.73
CA ASN A 74 -8.86 -3.68 -1.33
C ASN A 74 -9.18 -5.14 -1.03
N MET A 75 -9.36 -5.46 0.23
CA MET A 75 -9.60 -6.83 0.70
C MET A 75 -10.98 -7.38 0.31
N ASN A 76 -11.87 -6.55 -0.20
CA ASN A 76 -13.23 -6.93 -0.55
C ASN A 76 -13.45 -6.85 -2.07
N SER A 77 -14.40 -7.67 -2.54
CA SER A 77 -14.82 -7.70 -3.96
C SER A 77 -15.84 -6.59 -4.32
N ASN A 78 -15.93 -5.55 -3.52
CA ASN A 78 -16.80 -4.41 -3.73
C ASN A 78 -16.11 -3.10 -3.32
N GLU A 79 -16.77 -1.98 -3.48
CA GLU A 79 -16.33 -0.67 -3.02
C GLU A 79 -16.41 -0.59 -1.48
N SER A 80 -15.40 -1.15 -0.82
CA SER A 80 -15.31 -1.19 0.65
C SER A 80 -14.32 -0.18 1.18
N ASN A 81 -14.77 0.70 2.06
CA ASN A 81 -13.94 1.68 2.75
C ASN A 81 -13.47 1.13 4.11
N PHE A 82 -12.69 0.06 4.09
CA PHE A 82 -12.19 -0.61 5.28
C PHE A 82 -11.43 0.33 6.23
N PHE A 83 -10.62 1.24 5.69
CA PHE A 83 -9.83 2.18 6.48
C PHE A 83 -10.60 3.45 6.92
N ASN A 84 -11.86 3.56 6.60
CA ASN A 84 -12.69 4.73 6.88
C ASN A 84 -12.08 6.06 6.37
N ILE A 85 -11.46 6.01 5.19
CA ILE A 85 -10.83 7.16 4.55
C ILE A 85 -11.90 7.95 3.80
N SER A 86 -11.99 9.25 4.06
CA SER A 86 -12.96 10.12 3.37
C SER A 86 -12.57 10.38 1.91
N ASN A 87 -13.58 10.59 1.05
CA ASN A 87 -13.41 10.96 -0.37
C ASN A 87 -12.57 9.94 -1.16
N VAL A 88 -12.83 8.65 -0.95
CA VAL A 88 -12.25 7.56 -1.75
C VAL A 88 -13.07 7.39 -3.02
N THR A 89 -12.39 7.23 -4.14
CA THR A 89 -12.98 6.80 -5.40
C THR A 89 -12.53 5.38 -5.74
N TYR A 90 -13.33 4.64 -6.49
CA TYR A 90 -13.02 3.27 -6.89
C TYR A 90 -13.00 3.15 -8.41
N THR A 91 -12.05 2.40 -8.93
CA THR A 91 -12.00 2.02 -10.34
C THR A 91 -12.24 0.52 -10.43
N ALA A 92 -13.31 0.13 -11.12
CA ALA A 92 -13.58 -1.28 -11.40
C ALA A 92 -12.60 -1.79 -12.48
N ILE A 93 -11.92 -2.89 -12.18
CA ILE A 93 -10.95 -3.53 -13.05
C ILE A 93 -11.42 -4.97 -13.27
N ASN A 94 -11.62 -5.37 -14.53
CA ASN A 94 -11.90 -6.76 -14.85
C ASN A 94 -10.62 -7.58 -14.71
N ILE A 95 -10.72 -8.67 -13.96
CA ILE A 95 -9.62 -9.58 -13.69
C ILE A 95 -10.08 -11.03 -13.97
N ASP A 96 -9.12 -11.88 -14.31
CA ASP A 96 -9.37 -13.32 -14.28
C ASP A 96 -9.31 -13.77 -12.81
N PRO A 97 -10.41 -14.35 -12.27
CA PRO A 97 -10.41 -14.75 -10.86
C PRO A 97 -9.34 -15.82 -10.64
N PRO A 98 -8.57 -15.72 -9.54
CA PRO A 98 -7.58 -16.72 -9.20
C PRO A 98 -8.27 -18.07 -8.94
N THR A 99 -7.56 -19.15 -9.23
CA THR A 99 -8.06 -20.52 -9.04
C THR A 99 -8.16 -20.95 -7.57
N ASN A 100 -7.68 -20.10 -6.65
CA ASN A 100 -7.81 -20.32 -5.21
C ASN A 100 -9.06 -19.58 -4.66
N SER A 101 -9.48 -19.97 -3.47
CA SER A 101 -10.67 -19.41 -2.81
C SER A 101 -10.44 -18.03 -2.15
N TYR A 102 -9.25 -17.46 -2.26
CA TYR A 102 -8.89 -16.23 -1.55
C TYR A 102 -9.59 -14.99 -2.10
N PHE A 103 -9.70 -14.89 -3.43
CA PHE A 103 -10.41 -13.79 -4.08
C PHE A 103 -11.27 -14.40 -5.21
N ASN A 104 -12.58 -14.39 -5.02
CA ASN A 104 -13.54 -15.07 -5.90
C ASN A 104 -14.42 -14.04 -6.64
N SER A 105 -13.78 -13.14 -7.38
CA SER A 105 -14.48 -12.15 -8.18
C SER A 105 -13.77 -11.95 -9.53
N SER A 106 -14.53 -11.66 -10.56
CA SER A 106 -14.01 -11.22 -11.87
C SER A 106 -13.82 -9.70 -11.93
N THR A 107 -14.11 -8.99 -10.85
CA THR A 107 -13.93 -7.54 -10.78
C THR A 107 -13.19 -7.18 -9.50
N TYR A 108 -12.14 -6.39 -9.64
CA TYR A 108 -11.42 -5.77 -8.54
C TYR A 108 -11.73 -4.26 -8.52
N TYR A 109 -12.04 -3.73 -7.34
CA TYR A 109 -12.29 -2.30 -7.14
C TYR A 109 -11.06 -1.65 -6.53
N LEU A 110 -10.27 -0.98 -7.36
CA LEU A 110 -9.07 -0.26 -6.94
C LEU A 110 -9.45 1.02 -6.22
N PRO A 111 -9.19 1.15 -4.91
CA PRO A 111 -9.43 2.37 -4.17
C PRO A 111 -8.37 3.43 -4.49
N LYS A 112 -8.78 4.69 -4.52
CA LYS A 112 -7.88 5.83 -4.69
C LYS A 112 -8.34 7.01 -3.84
N LYS A 113 -7.40 7.62 -3.13
CA LYS A 113 -7.55 8.91 -2.44
C LYS A 113 -6.63 9.93 -3.10
N GLU A 114 -7.14 11.10 -3.45
CA GLU A 114 -6.36 12.26 -3.88
C GLU A 114 -6.25 13.29 -2.74
N PHE A 115 -5.12 13.96 -2.64
CA PHE A 115 -4.76 14.90 -1.58
C PHE A 115 -4.59 16.32 -2.09
#